data_b741c8f4d7aa33b65d0ee8da229fd67a
#
_entry.id   b741c8f4d7aa33b65d0ee8da229fd67a
#
_cell.length_a   1.000
_cell.length_b   1.000
_cell.length_c   1.000
_cell.angle_alpha   90.00
_cell.angle_beta   90.00
_cell.angle_gamma   90.00
#
_symmetry.space_group_name_H-M   'P 1'
#
loop_
_entity.id
_entity.type
_entity.pdbx_description
1 polymer ?
#
loop_
_entity_poly.entity_id
_entity_poly.type
_entity_poly.pdbx_seq_one_letter_code
_entity_poly.pdbx_strand_id
1 'polypeptide(L)'
;MPAAPRLTIIFNPIAGRRRRGFLEDVTDRLVARGWAIELKATEARGDAESLARAIASLPKAERPDLLAVAGGDGTIGEAINGLIASGSAEPMPFGIIPMGTANVLAAEIGLEVSAEAVAATLDARHARPIFVGRAHSESMGSRAFTLMAGAGFDAHVVAQVDGDLKRRIGKLAYVWQSLRQMTRFRFPIYRVSIDGGAAIEVASVIVAKGHFYGGHYVVAPAARLDLAQFEICLFEKRGAFHALRYALALGMNRLPRAIGYRIVSGRHVTIEGPPGDPVQGDGDVIGHLPMTIDLAPQPLSLVMPRAR
;
A
#
# COMPACT_ATOMS: atom_id res chain seq x y z
N MET A 1 -39.20 -8.84 -4.46
CA MET A 1 -37.86 -8.98 -5.02
C MET A 1 -36.85 -8.53 -3.97
N PRO A 2 -35.73 -9.20 -3.77
CA PRO A 2 -34.69 -8.67 -2.89
C PRO A 2 -34.25 -7.29 -3.39
N ALA A 3 -33.95 -6.38 -2.48
CA ALA A 3 -33.47 -5.04 -2.83
C ALA A 3 -32.16 -5.16 -3.62
N ALA A 4 -31.94 -4.25 -4.58
CA ALA A 4 -30.69 -4.19 -5.33
C ALA A 4 -29.50 -3.99 -4.37
N PRO A 5 -28.39 -4.72 -4.54
CA PRO A 5 -27.21 -4.52 -3.72
C PRO A 5 -26.64 -3.11 -3.92
N ARG A 6 -26.22 -2.48 -2.83
CA ARG A 6 -25.74 -1.09 -2.81
C ARG A 6 -24.22 -1.05 -2.84
N LEU A 7 -23.67 -0.31 -3.79
CA LEU A 7 -22.23 -0.06 -3.91
C LEU A 7 -21.96 1.45 -3.80
N THR A 8 -21.11 1.85 -2.87
CA THR A 8 -20.57 3.22 -2.86
C THR A 8 -19.15 3.20 -3.42
N ILE A 9 -18.85 4.06 -4.40
CA ILE A 9 -17.52 4.17 -5.01
C ILE A 9 -16.93 5.52 -4.62
N ILE A 10 -15.84 5.51 -3.85
CA ILE A 10 -14.99 6.69 -3.64
C ILE A 10 -14.05 6.78 -4.82
N PHE A 11 -14.03 7.90 -5.54
CA PHE A 11 -13.18 8.04 -6.71
C PHE A 11 -12.40 9.35 -6.72
N ASN A 12 -11.15 9.28 -7.20
CA ASN A 12 -10.31 10.44 -7.38
C ASN A 12 -10.38 10.92 -8.84
N PRO A 13 -11.05 12.06 -9.12
CA PRO A 13 -11.25 12.55 -10.49
C PRO A 13 -9.95 12.98 -11.16
N ILE A 14 -8.89 13.28 -10.41
CA ILE A 14 -7.58 13.68 -10.94
C ILE A 14 -6.75 12.45 -11.33
N ALA A 15 -6.78 11.38 -10.54
CA ALA A 15 -6.03 10.15 -10.80
C ALA A 15 -6.44 9.45 -12.11
N GLY A 16 -7.66 9.72 -12.58
CA GLY A 16 -8.27 9.03 -13.70
C GLY A 16 -8.44 9.84 -14.99
N ARG A 17 -7.84 11.03 -15.15
CA ARG A 17 -8.05 11.83 -16.38
C ARG A 17 -7.80 11.07 -17.69
N ARG A 18 -6.85 10.11 -17.69
CA ARG A 18 -6.59 9.21 -18.83
C ARG A 18 -7.43 7.92 -18.80
N ARG A 19 -8.24 7.68 -17.77
CA ARG A 19 -9.01 6.46 -17.55
C ARG A 19 -10.46 6.71 -17.10
N ARG A 20 -11.02 7.90 -17.41
CA ARG A 20 -12.44 8.18 -17.11
C ARG A 20 -13.37 7.12 -17.70
N GLY A 21 -13.18 6.77 -18.96
CA GLY A 21 -13.94 5.70 -19.60
C GLY A 21 -13.82 4.35 -18.89
N PHE A 22 -12.68 4.08 -18.22
CA PHE A 22 -12.51 2.83 -17.48
C PHE A 22 -13.44 2.76 -16.25
N LEU A 23 -13.61 3.84 -15.49
CA LEU A 23 -14.56 3.87 -14.37
C LEU A 23 -15.99 3.76 -14.87
N GLU A 24 -16.35 4.49 -15.93
CA GLU A 24 -17.65 4.42 -16.59
C GLU A 24 -17.95 2.98 -17.06
N ASP A 25 -17.01 2.34 -17.77
CA ASP A 25 -17.14 0.95 -18.22
C ASP A 25 -17.34 -0.03 -17.03
N VAL A 26 -16.65 0.16 -15.90
CA VAL A 26 -16.84 -0.68 -14.70
C VAL A 26 -18.20 -0.45 -14.09
N THR A 27 -18.64 0.81 -13.96
CA THR A 27 -19.96 1.15 -13.37
C THR A 27 -21.10 0.64 -14.23
N ASP A 28 -21.04 0.79 -15.56
CA ASP A 28 -22.07 0.30 -16.48
C ASP A 28 -22.23 -1.22 -16.39
N ARG A 29 -21.11 -1.94 -16.30
CA ARG A 29 -21.13 -3.39 -16.11
C ARG A 29 -21.75 -3.81 -14.78
N LEU A 30 -21.50 -3.07 -13.71
CA LEU A 30 -22.09 -3.34 -12.40
C LEU A 30 -23.58 -2.99 -12.36
N VAL A 31 -24.00 -1.88 -12.99
CA VAL A 31 -25.41 -1.54 -13.15
C VAL A 31 -26.15 -2.63 -13.95
N ALA A 32 -25.56 -3.10 -15.05
CA ALA A 32 -26.11 -4.22 -15.83
C ALA A 32 -26.24 -5.54 -15.02
N ARG A 33 -25.46 -5.69 -13.93
CA ARG A 33 -25.57 -6.81 -12.96
C ARG A 33 -26.53 -6.52 -11.80
N GLY A 34 -27.22 -5.38 -11.85
CA GLY A 34 -28.27 -5.02 -10.89
C GLY A 34 -27.79 -4.26 -9.65
N TRP A 35 -26.59 -3.70 -9.66
CA TRP A 35 -26.08 -2.88 -8.56
C TRP A 35 -26.70 -1.47 -8.57
N ALA A 36 -27.07 -0.99 -7.39
CA ALA A 36 -27.36 0.43 -7.16
C ALA A 36 -26.06 1.12 -6.74
N ILE A 37 -25.57 2.09 -7.54
CA ILE A 37 -24.26 2.70 -7.37
C ILE A 37 -24.38 4.16 -6.93
N GLU A 38 -23.65 4.51 -5.88
CA GLU A 38 -23.41 5.88 -5.43
C GLU A 38 -21.94 6.26 -5.67
N LEU A 39 -21.68 7.39 -6.34
CA LEU A 39 -20.33 7.90 -6.59
C LEU A 39 -20.01 9.06 -5.64
N LYS A 40 -18.87 8.98 -4.94
CA LYS A 40 -18.34 10.03 -4.07
C LYS A 40 -16.96 10.48 -4.57
N ALA A 41 -16.91 11.70 -5.13
CA ALA A 41 -15.63 12.27 -5.60
C ALA A 41 -14.79 12.78 -4.43
N THR A 42 -13.46 12.62 -4.52
CA THR A 42 -12.52 13.31 -3.66
C THR A 42 -12.16 14.67 -4.28
N GLU A 43 -12.00 15.69 -3.46
CA GLU A 43 -11.62 17.05 -3.86
C GLU A 43 -10.17 17.35 -3.50
N ALA A 44 -9.71 16.80 -2.38
CA ALA A 44 -8.36 17.01 -1.84
C ALA A 44 -7.72 15.73 -1.28
N ARG A 45 -6.45 15.84 -0.91
CA ARG A 45 -5.74 14.80 -0.18
C ARG A 45 -6.38 14.61 1.20
N GLY A 46 -6.60 13.34 1.61
CA GLY A 46 -7.24 12.96 2.87
C GLY A 46 -8.76 12.78 2.76
N ASP A 47 -9.39 13.19 1.65
CA ASP A 47 -10.84 13.03 1.49
C ASP A 47 -11.24 11.56 1.39
N ALA A 48 -10.45 10.73 0.71
CA ALA A 48 -10.74 9.29 0.63
C ALA A 48 -10.71 8.63 2.02
N GLU A 49 -9.83 9.08 2.91
CA GLU A 49 -9.78 8.64 4.31
C GLU A 49 -11.05 9.07 5.07
N SER A 50 -11.42 10.35 4.95
CA SER A 50 -12.58 10.92 5.63
C SER A 50 -13.89 10.27 5.17
N LEU A 51 -14.06 10.10 3.86
CA LEU A 51 -15.23 9.43 3.26
C LEU A 51 -15.32 7.97 3.67
N ALA A 52 -14.22 7.21 3.59
CA ALA A 52 -14.20 5.80 3.95
C ALA A 52 -14.51 5.61 5.45
N ARG A 53 -13.95 6.48 6.32
CA ARG A 53 -14.26 6.47 7.75
C ARG A 53 -15.72 6.75 8.02
N ALA A 54 -16.27 7.80 7.40
CA ALA A 54 -17.67 8.16 7.57
C ALA A 54 -18.61 7.01 7.16
N ILE A 55 -18.38 6.41 5.98
CA ILE A 55 -19.19 5.30 5.48
C ILE A 55 -19.08 4.08 6.40
N ALA A 56 -17.87 3.72 6.83
CA ALA A 56 -17.65 2.56 7.70
C ALA A 56 -18.20 2.77 9.12
N SER A 57 -18.38 4.01 9.56
CA SER A 57 -18.95 4.35 10.88
C SER A 57 -20.47 4.39 10.89
N LEU A 58 -21.16 4.30 9.73
CA LEU A 58 -22.62 4.23 9.67
C LEU A 58 -23.14 2.98 10.40
N PRO A 59 -24.38 3.01 10.92
CA PRO A 59 -25.07 1.80 11.37
C PRO A 59 -25.11 0.75 10.26
N LYS A 60 -25.00 -0.54 10.60
CA LYS A 60 -24.93 -1.64 9.62
C LYS A 60 -26.03 -1.60 8.56
N ALA A 61 -27.26 -1.26 8.94
CA ALA A 61 -28.41 -1.17 8.03
C ALA A 61 -28.28 -0.03 6.98
N GLU A 62 -27.49 1.00 7.29
CA GLU A 62 -27.29 2.16 6.43
C GLU A 62 -26.04 2.02 5.54
N ARG A 63 -25.12 1.12 5.90
CA ARG A 63 -23.90 0.86 5.10
C ARG A 63 -24.25 0.32 3.71
N PRO A 64 -23.45 0.64 2.69
CA PRO A 64 -23.51 -0.09 1.43
C PRO A 64 -23.09 -1.56 1.65
N ASP A 65 -23.54 -2.46 0.77
CA ASP A 65 -23.11 -3.87 0.78
C ASP A 65 -21.63 -4.01 0.43
N LEU A 66 -21.09 -3.04 -0.32
CA LEU A 66 -19.71 -2.98 -0.74
C LEU A 66 -19.24 -1.53 -0.87
N LEU A 67 -18.04 -1.23 -0.40
CA LEU A 67 -17.31 -0.02 -0.71
C LEU A 67 -16.27 -0.31 -1.80
N ALA A 68 -16.23 0.47 -2.88
CA ALA A 68 -15.11 0.40 -3.82
C ALA A 68 -14.31 1.70 -3.80
N VAL A 69 -13.01 1.60 -4.06
CA VAL A 69 -12.09 2.74 -4.13
C VAL A 69 -11.48 2.79 -5.51
N ALA A 70 -11.84 3.82 -6.27
CA ALA A 70 -11.36 4.06 -7.62
C ALA A 70 -10.25 5.11 -7.62
N GLY A 71 -9.01 4.66 -7.78
CA GLY A 71 -7.85 5.55 -7.72
C GLY A 71 -6.52 4.83 -7.89
N GLY A 72 -5.44 5.54 -7.61
CA GLY A 72 -4.11 4.93 -7.47
C GLY A 72 -3.86 4.42 -6.05
N ASP A 73 -2.68 3.82 -5.84
CA ASP A 73 -2.28 3.24 -4.54
C ASP A 73 -2.43 4.24 -3.38
N GLY A 74 -2.13 5.52 -3.58
CA GLY A 74 -2.30 6.57 -2.56
C GLY A 74 -3.76 6.78 -2.14
N THR A 75 -4.70 6.87 -3.11
CA THR A 75 -6.14 7.02 -2.80
C THR A 75 -6.67 5.77 -2.07
N ILE A 76 -6.21 4.59 -2.48
CA ILE A 76 -6.55 3.32 -1.84
C ILE A 76 -5.99 3.30 -0.41
N GLY A 77 -4.74 3.73 -0.21
CA GLY A 77 -4.10 3.82 1.10
C GLY A 77 -4.83 4.79 2.05
N GLU A 78 -5.29 5.95 1.56
CA GLU A 78 -6.13 6.88 2.33
C GLU A 78 -7.43 6.20 2.78
N ALA A 79 -8.16 5.54 1.87
CA ALA A 79 -9.40 4.86 2.20
C ALA A 79 -9.19 3.74 3.22
N ILE A 80 -8.10 2.97 3.12
CA ILE A 80 -7.72 1.94 4.08
C ILE A 80 -7.48 2.55 5.47
N ASN A 81 -6.77 3.68 5.56
CA ASN A 81 -6.61 4.42 6.82
C ASN A 81 -7.96 4.83 7.41
N GLY A 82 -8.90 5.30 6.58
CA GLY A 82 -10.26 5.63 7.00
C GLY A 82 -11.04 4.43 7.53
N LEU A 83 -10.95 3.28 6.86
CA LEU A 83 -11.57 2.02 7.30
C LEU A 83 -11.05 1.59 8.67
N ILE A 84 -9.73 1.67 8.89
CA ILE A 84 -9.12 1.35 10.19
C ILE A 84 -9.54 2.35 11.26
N ALA A 85 -9.53 3.65 10.94
CA ALA A 85 -9.89 4.73 11.87
C ALA A 85 -11.37 4.72 12.27
N SER A 86 -12.24 4.01 11.52
CA SER A 86 -13.65 3.84 11.90
C SER A 86 -13.82 3.03 13.18
N GLY A 87 -12.84 2.18 13.53
CA GLY A 87 -12.91 1.32 14.72
C GLY A 87 -14.04 0.30 14.69
N SER A 88 -14.67 0.08 13.52
CA SER A 88 -15.82 -0.81 13.41
C SER A 88 -15.45 -2.26 13.73
N ALA A 89 -16.16 -2.87 14.67
CA ALA A 89 -15.98 -4.28 15.05
C ALA A 89 -16.34 -5.25 13.89
N GLU A 90 -17.20 -4.82 12.98
CA GLU A 90 -17.55 -5.58 11.78
C GLU A 90 -16.88 -4.94 10.55
N PRO A 91 -15.81 -5.51 10.02
CA PRO A 91 -15.13 -5.00 8.83
C PRO A 91 -16.10 -4.96 7.63
N MET A 92 -16.26 -3.78 7.05
CA MET A 92 -17.05 -3.62 5.84
C MET A 92 -16.27 -4.17 4.64
N PRO A 93 -16.89 -4.99 3.78
CA PRO A 93 -16.24 -5.42 2.55
C PRO A 93 -15.87 -4.22 1.68
N PHE A 94 -14.62 -4.20 1.20
CA PHE A 94 -14.19 -3.19 0.25
C PHE A 94 -13.44 -3.80 -0.93
N GLY A 95 -13.52 -3.14 -2.07
CA GLY A 95 -12.83 -3.53 -3.30
C GLY A 95 -12.08 -2.35 -3.90
N ILE A 96 -11.28 -2.61 -4.93
CA ILE A 96 -10.48 -1.60 -5.60
C ILE A 96 -10.79 -1.54 -7.09
N ILE A 97 -10.79 -0.33 -7.64
CA ILE A 97 -10.83 -0.05 -9.07
C ILE A 97 -9.50 0.64 -9.41
N PRO A 98 -8.51 -0.11 -9.95
CA PRO A 98 -7.15 0.37 -10.09
C PRO A 98 -7.01 1.37 -11.23
N MET A 99 -6.87 2.65 -10.90
CA MET A 99 -6.76 3.75 -11.86
C MET A 99 -5.38 4.44 -11.83
N GLY A 100 -4.47 3.98 -10.99
CA GLY A 100 -3.13 4.52 -10.84
C GLY A 100 -2.14 4.04 -11.91
N THR A 101 -0.88 4.45 -11.76
CA THR A 101 0.23 4.06 -12.65
C THR A 101 0.86 2.73 -12.25
N ALA A 102 1.03 2.48 -10.95
CA ALA A 102 1.68 1.27 -10.43
C ALA A 102 0.66 0.17 -10.10
N ASN A 103 -0.43 0.53 -9.41
CA ASN A 103 -1.52 -0.36 -8.99
C ASN A 103 -0.95 -1.62 -8.31
N VAL A 104 -0.06 -1.41 -7.32
CA VAL A 104 0.70 -2.51 -6.72
C VAL A 104 -0.21 -3.45 -5.94
N LEU A 105 -1.24 -2.90 -5.25
CA LEU A 105 -2.21 -3.75 -4.56
C LEU A 105 -3.03 -4.61 -5.53
N ALA A 106 -3.40 -4.09 -6.70
CA ALA A 106 -4.10 -4.89 -7.72
C ALA A 106 -3.22 -6.04 -8.23
N ALA A 107 -1.93 -5.77 -8.47
CA ALA A 107 -0.96 -6.80 -8.85
C ALA A 107 -0.79 -7.86 -7.73
N GLU A 108 -0.72 -7.41 -6.47
CA GLU A 108 -0.56 -8.27 -5.30
C GLU A 108 -1.71 -9.28 -5.15
N ILE A 109 -2.94 -8.85 -5.40
CA ILE A 109 -4.12 -9.73 -5.31
C ILE A 109 -4.45 -10.44 -6.63
N GLY A 110 -3.61 -10.30 -7.66
CA GLY A 110 -3.83 -10.91 -8.97
C GLY A 110 -5.04 -10.35 -9.73
N LEU A 111 -5.45 -9.11 -9.45
CA LEU A 111 -6.56 -8.46 -10.14
C LEU A 111 -6.11 -7.97 -11.52
N GLU A 112 -6.68 -8.53 -12.56
CA GLU A 112 -6.49 -8.03 -13.94
C GLU A 112 -7.11 -6.64 -14.10
N VAL A 113 -6.34 -5.69 -14.67
CA VAL A 113 -6.77 -4.30 -14.85
C VAL A 113 -7.57 -4.18 -16.16
N SER A 114 -8.71 -4.88 -16.23
CA SER A 114 -9.75 -4.73 -17.26
C SER A 114 -11.09 -4.41 -16.61
N ALA A 115 -11.97 -3.67 -17.31
CA ALA A 115 -13.26 -3.28 -16.75
C ALA A 115 -14.12 -4.51 -16.42
N GLU A 116 -14.04 -5.55 -17.25
CA GLU A 116 -14.76 -6.81 -17.03
C GLU A 116 -14.25 -7.55 -15.79
N ALA A 117 -12.93 -7.73 -15.65
CA ALA A 117 -12.35 -8.44 -14.51
C ALA A 117 -12.61 -7.72 -13.19
N VAL A 118 -12.52 -6.38 -13.19
CA VAL A 118 -12.81 -5.56 -12.01
C VAL A 118 -14.30 -5.66 -11.64
N ALA A 119 -15.21 -5.47 -12.60
CA ALA A 119 -16.65 -5.56 -12.34
C ALA A 119 -17.04 -6.98 -11.87
N ALA A 120 -16.51 -8.02 -12.50
CA ALA A 120 -16.77 -9.40 -12.11
C ALA A 120 -16.24 -9.72 -10.69
N THR A 121 -15.07 -9.18 -10.33
CA THR A 121 -14.50 -9.34 -8.98
C THR A 121 -15.37 -8.66 -7.92
N LEU A 122 -15.78 -7.41 -8.16
CA LEU A 122 -16.64 -6.67 -7.24
C LEU A 122 -18.03 -7.35 -7.09
N ASP A 123 -18.61 -7.81 -8.20
CA ASP A 123 -19.90 -8.49 -8.22
C ASP A 123 -19.87 -9.84 -7.48
N ALA A 124 -18.80 -10.59 -7.63
CA ALA A 124 -18.60 -11.86 -6.93
C ALA A 124 -18.53 -11.72 -5.41
N ARG A 125 -18.22 -10.54 -4.90
CA ARG A 125 -18.10 -10.21 -3.45
C ARG A 125 -17.28 -11.23 -2.65
N HIS A 126 -16.27 -11.84 -3.29
CA HIS A 126 -15.40 -12.80 -2.61
C HIS A 126 -14.42 -12.05 -1.71
N ALA A 127 -14.88 -11.69 -0.52
CA ALA A 127 -14.09 -10.96 0.45
C ALA A 127 -13.22 -11.91 1.28
N ARG A 128 -11.96 -11.53 1.49
CA ARG A 128 -10.98 -12.24 2.33
C ARG A 128 -10.39 -11.30 3.36
N PRO A 129 -10.06 -11.79 4.55
CA PRO A 129 -9.36 -10.98 5.53
C PRO A 129 -7.95 -10.67 5.05
N ILE A 130 -7.55 -9.41 5.16
CA ILE A 130 -6.18 -8.95 4.98
C ILE A 130 -5.69 -8.25 6.25
N PHE A 131 -4.44 -8.51 6.61
CA PHE A 131 -3.77 -7.82 7.70
C PHE A 131 -2.90 -6.71 7.11
N VAL A 132 -3.03 -5.51 7.62
CA VAL A 132 -2.25 -4.33 7.21
C VAL A 132 -1.31 -3.92 8.33
N GLY A 133 -0.21 -3.29 7.97
CA GLY A 133 0.72 -2.73 8.94
C GLY A 133 0.25 -1.37 9.44
N ARG A 134 0.60 -1.03 10.68
CA ARG A 134 0.41 0.27 11.30
C ARG A 134 1.75 0.77 11.83
N ALA A 135 2.25 1.81 11.21
CA ALA A 135 3.45 2.52 11.62
C ALA A 135 3.07 3.66 12.57
N HIS A 136 3.79 3.81 13.67
CA HIS A 136 3.60 4.87 14.64
C HIS A 136 4.90 5.64 14.85
N SER A 137 4.83 6.96 14.71
CA SER A 137 5.91 7.89 15.05
C SER A 137 5.38 9.06 15.87
N GLU A 138 6.24 9.66 16.69
CA GLU A 138 5.87 10.86 17.45
C GLU A 138 5.51 12.04 16.55
N SER A 139 6.13 12.15 15.37
CA SER A 139 5.98 13.28 14.46
C SER A 139 4.67 13.30 13.68
N MET A 140 4.12 12.15 13.34
CA MET A 140 2.93 12.04 12.47
C MET A 140 1.82 11.13 13.03
N GLY A 141 1.99 10.61 14.26
CA GLY A 141 1.05 9.67 14.87
C GLY A 141 1.06 8.31 14.17
N SER A 142 -0.11 7.68 14.06
CA SER A 142 -0.24 6.35 13.46
C SER A 142 -0.75 6.42 12.03
N ARG A 143 -0.08 5.72 11.11
CA ARG A 143 -0.49 5.56 9.71
C ARG A 143 -0.44 4.08 9.30
N ALA A 144 -1.46 3.62 8.62
CA ALA A 144 -1.48 2.28 8.07
C ALA A 144 -0.83 2.21 6.69
N PHE A 145 -0.25 1.06 6.39
CA PHE A 145 0.24 0.68 5.07
C PHE A 145 -0.20 -0.73 4.72
N THR A 146 -0.42 -0.97 3.44
CA THR A 146 -1.00 -2.23 2.95
C THR A 146 0.06 -3.22 2.49
N LEU A 147 1.09 -2.71 1.81
CA LEU A 147 2.09 -3.55 1.15
C LEU A 147 3.44 -3.50 1.84
N MET A 148 3.92 -2.31 2.21
CA MET A 148 5.22 -2.17 2.86
C MET A 148 5.41 -0.82 3.54
N ALA A 149 6.28 -0.82 4.57
CA ALA A 149 6.91 0.39 5.09
C ALA A 149 8.43 0.21 5.06
N GLY A 150 9.18 1.29 4.89
CA GLY A 150 10.63 1.19 4.81
C GLY A 150 11.36 2.44 5.32
N ALA A 151 12.55 2.20 5.87
CA ALA A 151 13.49 3.24 6.28
C ALA A 151 14.85 3.04 5.61
N GLY A 152 15.54 4.12 5.30
CA GLY A 152 16.83 4.12 4.64
C GLY A 152 16.79 4.76 3.25
N PHE A 153 17.64 4.27 2.34
CA PHE A 153 17.82 4.88 1.02
C PHE A 153 16.49 5.04 0.25
N ASP A 154 15.64 4.01 0.28
CA ASP A 154 14.34 4.01 -0.38
C ASP A 154 13.42 5.13 0.15
N ALA A 155 13.29 5.27 1.45
CA ALA A 155 12.46 6.30 2.07
C ALA A 155 12.95 7.72 1.73
N HIS A 156 14.27 7.93 1.66
CA HIS A 156 14.85 9.19 1.22
C HIS A 156 14.55 9.50 -0.24
N VAL A 157 14.57 8.49 -1.12
CA VAL A 157 14.16 8.65 -2.52
C VAL A 157 12.69 9.08 -2.59
N VAL A 158 11.80 8.38 -1.87
CA VAL A 158 10.37 8.69 -1.82
C VAL A 158 10.13 10.11 -1.30
N ALA A 159 10.82 10.52 -0.22
CA ALA A 159 10.66 11.85 0.37
C ALA A 159 11.07 13.00 -0.56
N GLN A 160 11.94 12.74 -1.54
CA GLN A 160 12.45 13.76 -2.45
C GLN A 160 11.85 13.69 -3.86
N VAL A 161 10.99 12.72 -4.14
CA VAL A 161 10.26 12.69 -5.41
C VAL A 161 9.19 13.77 -5.40
N ASP A 162 9.39 14.80 -6.24
CA ASP A 162 8.40 15.84 -6.46
C ASP A 162 7.10 15.21 -7.00
N GLY A 163 5.99 15.53 -6.36
CA GLY A 163 4.65 15.02 -6.73
C GLY A 163 4.27 15.37 -8.17
N ASP A 164 4.74 16.51 -8.71
CA ASP A 164 4.52 16.91 -10.09
C ASP A 164 5.35 16.08 -11.06
N LEU A 165 6.59 15.77 -10.69
CA LEU A 165 7.47 14.90 -11.47
C LEU A 165 6.94 13.46 -11.49
N LYS A 166 6.45 12.96 -10.35
CA LYS A 166 5.79 11.66 -10.23
C LYS A 166 4.59 11.55 -11.21
N ARG A 167 3.80 12.62 -11.32
CA ARG A 167 2.64 12.65 -12.24
C ARG A 167 3.02 12.70 -13.73
N ARG A 168 4.14 13.33 -14.07
CA ARG A 168 4.57 13.53 -15.47
C ARG A 168 5.35 12.36 -16.04
N ILE A 169 6.29 11.79 -15.29
CA ILE A 169 7.30 10.82 -15.77
C ILE A 169 7.09 9.42 -15.17
N GLY A 170 6.20 9.27 -14.16
CA GLY A 170 5.88 7.97 -13.57
C GLY A 170 7.11 7.26 -12.99
N LYS A 171 7.29 5.97 -13.32
CA LYS A 171 8.37 5.13 -12.77
C LYS A 171 9.79 5.66 -13.07
N LEU A 172 9.99 6.37 -14.16
CA LEU A 172 11.30 6.93 -14.52
C LEU A 172 11.74 8.05 -13.57
N ALA A 173 10.80 8.76 -12.93
CA ALA A 173 11.13 9.75 -11.92
C ALA A 173 11.82 9.11 -10.70
N TYR A 174 11.36 7.95 -10.28
CA TYR A 174 11.99 7.19 -9.18
C TYR A 174 13.39 6.71 -9.55
N VAL A 175 13.58 6.19 -10.76
CA VAL A 175 14.91 5.74 -11.23
C VAL A 175 15.89 6.90 -11.27
N TRP A 176 15.49 8.02 -11.86
CA TRP A 176 16.32 9.22 -11.91
C TRP A 176 16.68 9.75 -10.53
N GLN A 177 15.68 9.87 -9.65
CA GLN A 177 15.89 10.34 -8.28
C GLN A 177 16.78 9.38 -7.48
N SER A 178 16.59 8.06 -7.67
CA SER A 178 17.45 7.05 -7.03
C SER A 178 18.92 7.21 -7.45
N LEU A 179 19.21 7.39 -8.73
CA LEU A 179 20.56 7.61 -9.22
C LEU A 179 21.18 8.90 -8.66
N ARG A 180 20.40 9.98 -8.64
CA ARG A 180 20.85 11.26 -8.09
C ARG A 180 21.12 11.20 -6.58
N GLN A 181 20.27 10.47 -5.83
CA GLN A 181 20.42 10.31 -4.40
C GLN A 181 21.57 9.37 -4.01
N MET A 182 21.87 8.38 -4.82
CA MET A 182 22.89 7.37 -4.54
C MET A 182 24.27 7.99 -4.26
N THR A 183 24.59 9.14 -4.87
CA THR A 183 25.85 9.88 -4.65
C THR A 183 25.82 10.82 -3.46
N ARG A 184 24.64 11.18 -2.96
CA ARG A 184 24.45 12.17 -1.87
C ARG A 184 24.08 11.56 -0.53
N PHE A 185 23.48 10.38 -0.56
CA PHE A 185 23.03 9.69 0.64
C PHE A 185 24.22 9.13 1.43
N ARG A 186 24.25 9.39 2.75
CA ARG A 186 25.37 9.00 3.61
C ARG A 186 25.35 7.55 4.07
N PHE A 187 24.30 6.80 3.76
CA PHE A 187 24.07 5.41 4.17
C PHE A 187 24.29 5.22 5.69
N PRO A 188 23.52 5.89 6.55
CA PRO A 188 23.63 5.75 7.99
C PRO A 188 23.31 4.30 8.42
N ILE A 189 23.57 3.99 9.70
CA ILE A 189 23.17 2.74 10.31
C ILE A 189 21.78 2.91 10.91
N TYR A 190 20.91 1.96 10.61
CA TYR A 190 19.62 1.79 11.27
C TYR A 190 19.70 0.58 12.19
N ARG A 191 19.04 0.64 13.34
CA ARG A 191 18.90 -0.46 14.28
C ARG A 191 17.49 -0.96 14.25
N VAL A 192 17.32 -2.24 13.95
CA VAL A 192 16.01 -2.88 13.80
C VAL A 192 15.88 -3.95 14.86
N SER A 193 14.90 -3.82 15.76
CA SER A 193 14.51 -4.84 16.72
C SER A 193 13.22 -5.50 16.24
N ILE A 194 13.17 -6.83 16.26
CA ILE A 194 12.03 -7.63 15.81
C ILE A 194 11.54 -8.44 16.99
N ASP A 195 10.24 -8.31 17.32
CA ASP A 195 9.56 -9.03 18.42
C ASP A 195 10.30 -8.93 19.77
N GLY A 196 10.91 -7.76 20.04
CA GLY A 196 11.69 -7.53 21.26
C GLY A 196 13.07 -8.18 21.29
N GLY A 197 13.52 -8.75 20.19
CA GLY A 197 14.86 -9.33 20.05
C GLY A 197 15.97 -8.29 20.03
N ALA A 198 17.23 -8.74 19.99
CA ALA A 198 18.39 -7.88 19.90
C ALA A 198 18.37 -7.04 18.61
N ALA A 199 18.80 -5.77 18.73
CA ALA A 199 18.86 -4.87 17.59
C ALA A 199 19.86 -5.35 16.55
N ILE A 200 19.44 -5.33 15.28
CA ILE A 200 20.23 -5.70 14.11
C ILE A 200 20.61 -4.43 13.37
N GLU A 201 21.90 -4.23 13.10
CA GLU A 201 22.38 -3.09 12.32
C GLU A 201 22.25 -3.33 10.83
N VAL A 202 21.61 -2.38 10.12
CA VAL A 202 21.34 -2.46 8.68
C VAL A 202 21.56 -1.10 8.00
N ALA A 203 21.75 -1.11 6.69
CA ALA A 203 21.79 0.09 5.85
C ALA A 203 20.40 0.58 5.43
N SER A 204 19.43 -0.32 5.34
CA SER A 204 18.02 -0.04 5.05
C SER A 204 17.17 -1.22 5.50
N VAL A 205 15.89 -0.97 5.74
CA VAL A 205 14.91 -2.00 6.10
C VAL A 205 13.60 -1.77 5.34
N ILE A 206 12.97 -2.86 4.90
CA ILE A 206 11.59 -2.86 4.40
C ILE A 206 10.80 -3.87 5.22
N VAL A 207 9.72 -3.41 5.84
CA VAL A 207 8.74 -4.24 6.55
C VAL A 207 7.61 -4.52 5.57
N ALA A 208 7.57 -5.73 5.02
CA ALA A 208 6.70 -6.10 3.91
C ALA A 208 5.49 -6.92 4.36
N LYS A 209 4.32 -6.58 3.82
CA LYS A 209 3.08 -7.36 3.86
C LYS A 209 2.75 -7.97 2.50
N GLY A 210 3.25 -7.37 1.41
CA GLY A 210 3.11 -7.84 0.04
C GLY A 210 4.44 -8.27 -0.57
N HIS A 211 4.34 -9.02 -1.67
CA HIS A 211 5.51 -9.52 -2.42
C HIS A 211 6.22 -8.39 -3.17
N PHE A 212 5.43 -7.46 -3.73
CA PHE A 212 5.88 -6.57 -4.79
C PHE A 212 6.31 -5.20 -4.29
N TYR A 213 7.39 -4.70 -4.90
CA TYR A 213 7.92 -3.37 -4.72
C TYR A 213 7.82 -2.59 -6.04
N GLY A 214 7.21 -1.41 -6.02
CA GLY A 214 7.19 -0.48 -7.16
C GLY A 214 6.57 -1.02 -8.46
N GLY A 215 5.78 -2.07 -8.38
CA GLY A 215 5.14 -2.77 -9.50
C GLY A 215 5.23 -4.28 -9.33
N HIS A 216 6.01 -4.98 -10.16
CA HIS A 216 6.13 -6.45 -10.15
C HIS A 216 7.52 -6.94 -9.68
N TYR A 217 8.30 -6.10 -9.02
CA TYR A 217 9.60 -6.49 -8.50
C TYR A 217 9.44 -7.18 -7.16
N VAL A 218 9.96 -8.40 -7.03
CA VAL A 218 9.81 -9.21 -5.81
C VAL A 218 10.83 -8.79 -4.76
N VAL A 219 10.34 -8.27 -3.63
CA VAL A 219 11.16 -7.95 -2.45
C VAL A 219 11.03 -9.04 -1.40
N ALA A 220 9.84 -9.50 -1.08
CA ALA A 220 9.56 -10.48 -0.04
C ALA A 220 8.72 -11.64 -0.59
N PRO A 221 9.33 -12.73 -1.10
CA PRO A 221 8.60 -13.82 -1.77
C PRO A 221 7.60 -14.56 -0.88
N ALA A 222 7.82 -14.57 0.44
CA ALA A 222 6.95 -15.24 1.40
C ALA A 222 5.89 -14.33 2.03
N ALA A 223 5.94 -13.02 1.75
CA ALA A 223 4.97 -12.08 2.28
C ALA A 223 3.56 -12.40 1.78
N ARG A 224 2.56 -12.25 2.65
CA ARG A 224 1.16 -12.54 2.33
C ARG A 224 0.24 -11.58 3.08
N LEU A 225 -0.74 -11.04 2.39
CA LEU A 225 -1.73 -10.14 3.00
C LEU A 225 -2.61 -10.85 4.03
N ASP A 226 -2.89 -12.13 3.85
CA ASP A 226 -3.76 -12.94 4.71
C ASP A 226 -3.07 -13.55 5.94
N LEU A 227 -1.76 -13.35 6.12
CA LEU A 227 -1.03 -13.78 7.31
C LEU A 227 -0.84 -12.62 8.29
N ALA A 228 -1.05 -12.88 9.59
CA ALA A 228 -0.84 -11.91 10.66
C ALA A 228 0.65 -11.80 11.04
N GLN A 229 1.52 -11.55 10.07
CA GLN A 229 2.96 -11.34 10.24
C GLN A 229 3.52 -10.46 9.11
N PHE A 230 4.71 -9.94 9.33
CA PHE A 230 5.52 -9.24 8.34
C PHE A 230 6.69 -10.10 7.87
N GLU A 231 7.19 -9.82 6.67
CA GLU A 231 8.52 -10.21 6.21
C GLU A 231 9.42 -8.98 6.28
N ILE A 232 10.38 -8.99 7.21
CA ILE A 232 11.29 -7.89 7.46
C ILE A 232 12.54 -8.10 6.61
N CYS A 233 12.68 -7.28 5.59
CA CYS A 233 13.75 -7.32 4.60
C CYS A 233 14.90 -6.41 5.04
N LEU A 234 16.02 -7.01 5.44
CA LEU A 234 17.19 -6.36 6.01
C LEU A 234 18.28 -6.21 4.94
N PHE A 235 18.70 -4.99 4.66
CA PHE A 235 19.81 -4.66 3.76
C PHE A 235 21.06 -4.37 4.60
N GLU A 236 21.91 -5.35 4.81
CA GLU A 236 23.02 -5.29 5.77
C GLU A 236 24.23 -4.51 5.23
N LYS A 237 24.43 -4.48 3.91
CA LYS A 237 25.63 -3.86 3.31
C LYS A 237 25.37 -2.40 2.96
N ARG A 238 26.29 -1.51 3.36
CA ARG A 238 26.21 -0.06 3.24
C ARG A 238 26.93 0.47 2.00
N GLY A 239 26.52 1.63 1.54
CA GLY A 239 27.19 2.42 0.50
C GLY A 239 26.56 2.27 -0.89
N ALA A 240 26.88 3.23 -1.76
CA ALA A 240 26.31 3.37 -3.09
C ALA A 240 26.50 2.12 -3.98
N PHE A 241 27.65 1.48 -3.88
CA PHE A 241 27.94 0.24 -4.63
C PHE A 241 26.96 -0.89 -4.26
N HIS A 242 26.70 -1.08 -2.96
CA HIS A 242 25.77 -2.11 -2.50
C HIS A 242 24.32 -1.75 -2.82
N ALA A 243 23.94 -0.46 -2.69
CA ALA A 243 22.62 0.02 -3.10
C ALA A 243 22.36 -0.24 -4.58
N LEU A 244 23.32 0.05 -5.46
CA LEU A 244 23.23 -0.26 -6.88
C LEU A 244 23.09 -1.77 -7.14
N ARG A 245 23.86 -2.58 -6.42
CA ARG A 245 23.81 -4.05 -6.53
C ARG A 245 22.46 -4.60 -6.10
N TYR A 246 21.87 -4.10 -5.01
CA TYR A 246 20.51 -4.46 -4.60
C TYR A 246 19.45 -4.00 -5.61
N ALA A 247 19.59 -2.80 -6.16
CA ALA A 247 18.67 -2.30 -7.19
C ALA A 247 18.71 -3.16 -8.47
N LEU A 248 19.90 -3.54 -8.93
CA LEU A 248 20.07 -4.45 -10.07
C LEU A 248 19.50 -5.84 -9.77
N ALA A 249 19.77 -6.40 -8.58
CA ALA A 249 19.21 -7.68 -8.17
C ALA A 249 17.68 -7.64 -8.08
N LEU A 250 17.11 -6.55 -7.58
CA LEU A 250 15.65 -6.32 -7.57
C LEU A 250 15.09 -6.27 -8.98
N GLY A 251 15.70 -5.50 -9.89
CA GLY A 251 15.27 -5.39 -11.29
C GLY A 251 15.32 -6.73 -12.04
N MET A 252 16.21 -7.64 -11.63
CA MET A 252 16.31 -9.00 -12.16
C MET A 252 15.45 -10.03 -11.40
N ASN A 253 14.65 -9.62 -10.43
CA ASN A 253 13.92 -10.51 -9.50
C ASN A 253 14.81 -11.53 -8.77
N ARG A 254 16.05 -11.12 -8.44
CA ARG A 254 17.06 -11.95 -7.74
C ARG A 254 17.45 -11.40 -6.37
N LEU A 255 16.76 -10.35 -5.89
CA LEU A 255 17.07 -9.70 -4.61
C LEU A 255 17.11 -10.68 -3.43
N PRO A 256 16.18 -11.66 -3.28
CA PRO A 256 16.23 -12.61 -2.17
C PRO A 256 17.49 -13.49 -2.11
N ARG A 257 18.28 -13.52 -3.18
CA ARG A 257 19.56 -14.26 -3.27
C ARG A 257 20.78 -13.35 -3.16
N ALA A 258 20.58 -12.05 -2.96
CA ALA A 258 21.68 -11.09 -2.91
C ALA A 258 22.45 -11.20 -1.58
N ILE A 259 23.79 -11.18 -1.65
CA ILE A 259 24.65 -11.23 -0.45
C ILE A 259 24.38 -9.98 0.42
N GLY A 260 24.12 -10.18 1.72
CA GLY A 260 23.80 -9.12 2.66
C GLY A 260 22.34 -8.65 2.56
N TYR A 261 21.48 -9.42 1.90
CA TYR A 261 20.05 -9.32 1.98
C TYR A 261 19.49 -10.49 2.79
N ARG A 262 18.74 -10.21 3.82
CA ARG A 262 18.16 -11.21 4.72
C ARG A 262 16.70 -10.88 5.00
N ILE A 263 15.86 -11.90 5.07
CA ILE A 263 14.44 -11.77 5.43
C ILE A 263 14.24 -12.48 6.77
N VAL A 264 13.51 -11.84 7.67
CA VAL A 264 13.11 -12.37 8.98
C VAL A 264 11.62 -12.11 9.15
N SER A 265 10.86 -13.13 9.57
CA SER A 265 9.43 -12.94 9.88
C SER A 265 9.26 -12.39 11.30
N GLY A 266 8.26 -11.54 11.51
CA GLY A 266 7.95 -10.97 12.82
C GLY A 266 6.63 -10.20 12.81
N ARG A 267 6.20 -9.72 13.98
CA ARG A 267 4.91 -9.01 14.16
C ARG A 267 5.07 -7.60 14.70
N HIS A 268 6.13 -7.36 15.43
CA HIS A 268 6.46 -6.08 16.03
C HIS A 268 7.86 -5.67 15.59
N VAL A 269 8.00 -4.46 15.06
CA VAL A 269 9.29 -3.95 14.55
C VAL A 269 9.53 -2.56 15.09
N THR A 270 10.67 -2.37 15.74
CA THR A 270 11.15 -1.03 16.12
C THR A 270 12.32 -0.66 15.22
N ILE A 271 12.28 0.53 14.66
CA ILE A 271 13.33 1.06 13.80
C ILE A 271 13.88 2.34 14.43
N GLU A 272 15.16 2.31 14.75
CA GLU A 272 15.92 3.46 15.22
C GLU A 272 16.96 3.86 14.16
N GLY A 273 17.29 5.14 14.10
CA GLY A 273 18.28 5.69 13.18
C GLY A 273 18.50 7.17 13.40
N PRO A 274 19.04 7.90 12.44
CA PRO A 274 19.16 9.34 12.57
C PRO A 274 17.80 9.98 12.85
N PRO A 275 17.69 10.82 13.89
CA PRO A 275 16.42 11.48 14.22
C PRO A 275 15.89 12.28 13.04
N GLY A 276 14.61 12.11 12.74
CA GLY A 276 13.97 12.81 11.63
C GLY A 276 14.18 12.19 10.24
N ASP A 277 14.89 11.05 10.12
CA ASP A 277 14.95 10.32 8.85
C ASP A 277 13.56 9.85 8.44
N PRO A 278 13.20 10.00 7.17
CA PRO A 278 11.86 9.64 6.70
C PRO A 278 11.63 8.13 6.70
N VAL A 279 10.38 7.76 6.97
CA VAL A 279 9.86 6.40 6.76
C VAL A 279 8.77 6.49 5.70
N GLN A 280 8.90 5.67 4.66
CA GLN A 280 7.88 5.54 3.63
C GLN A 280 6.91 4.40 3.94
N GLY A 281 5.63 4.51 3.49
CA GLY A 281 4.64 3.44 3.43
C GLY A 281 3.89 3.51 2.12
N ASP A 282 3.88 2.42 1.36
CA ASP A 282 3.21 2.28 0.06
C ASP A 282 3.56 3.42 -0.94
N GLY A 283 4.78 3.99 -0.81
CA GLY A 283 5.29 5.03 -1.70
C GLY A 283 4.97 6.48 -1.31
N ASP A 284 4.52 6.72 -0.08
CA ASP A 284 4.37 8.03 0.53
C ASP A 284 5.13 8.10 1.86
N VAL A 285 5.53 9.31 2.31
CA VAL A 285 6.10 9.47 3.65
C VAL A 285 4.99 9.35 4.69
N ILE A 286 5.14 8.40 5.61
CA ILE A 286 4.17 8.09 6.67
C ILE A 286 4.66 8.47 8.06
N GLY A 287 5.87 8.94 8.21
CA GLY A 287 6.46 9.39 9.47
C GLY A 287 7.96 9.52 9.41
N HIS A 288 8.55 9.73 10.57
CA HIS A 288 10.00 9.89 10.76
C HIS A 288 10.47 9.00 11.91
N LEU A 289 11.75 8.65 11.88
CA LEU A 289 12.38 7.88 12.96
C LEU A 289 12.51 8.67 14.28
N PRO A 290 12.40 7.98 15.44
CA PRO A 290 12.18 6.53 15.59
C PRO A 290 10.76 6.10 15.23
N MET A 291 10.60 4.84 14.82
CA MET A 291 9.33 4.29 14.32
C MET A 291 9.06 2.91 14.94
N THR A 292 7.81 2.69 15.35
CA THR A 292 7.31 1.38 15.75
C THR A 292 6.28 0.91 14.71
N ILE A 293 6.35 -0.36 14.32
CA ILE A 293 5.46 -0.96 13.34
C ILE A 293 4.83 -2.21 13.92
N ASP A 294 3.50 -2.24 13.92
CA ASP A 294 2.65 -3.33 14.37
C ASP A 294 1.62 -3.70 13.30
N LEU A 295 0.96 -4.83 13.47
CA LEU A 295 -0.25 -5.12 12.70
C LEU A 295 -1.40 -4.23 13.20
N ALA A 296 -2.29 -3.83 12.30
CA ALA A 296 -3.54 -3.18 12.68
C ALA A 296 -4.36 -4.13 13.58
N PRO A 297 -5.12 -3.60 14.55
CA PRO A 297 -5.81 -4.43 15.54
C PRO A 297 -6.80 -5.44 14.96
N GLN A 298 -7.35 -5.11 13.80
CA GLN A 298 -8.35 -5.93 13.12
C GLN A 298 -7.99 -6.07 11.64
N PRO A 299 -8.24 -7.25 11.03
CA PRO A 299 -8.10 -7.42 9.61
C PRO A 299 -9.17 -6.62 8.86
N LEU A 300 -8.85 -6.18 7.65
CA LEU A 300 -9.80 -5.59 6.71
C LEU A 300 -10.38 -6.70 5.81
N SER A 301 -11.56 -6.46 5.25
CA SER A 301 -12.27 -7.40 4.38
C SER A 301 -12.14 -6.95 2.92
N LEU A 302 -11.11 -7.44 2.20
CA LEU A 302 -10.85 -7.06 0.82
C LEU A 302 -11.48 -8.04 -0.16
N VAL A 303 -12.26 -7.51 -1.10
CA VAL A 303 -12.82 -8.29 -2.22
C VAL A 303 -11.70 -8.56 -3.24
N MET A 304 -11.47 -9.83 -3.52
CA MET A 304 -10.40 -10.32 -4.38
C MET A 304 -10.93 -11.23 -5.49
N PRO A 305 -10.18 -11.38 -6.60
CA PRO A 305 -10.45 -12.42 -7.57
C PRO A 305 -10.48 -13.80 -6.90
N ARG A 306 -11.33 -14.71 -7.38
CA ARG A 306 -11.23 -16.10 -6.96
C ARG A 306 -9.90 -16.68 -7.45
N ALA A 307 -9.18 -17.38 -6.60
CA ALA A 307 -8.01 -18.13 -7.02
C ALA A 307 -8.45 -19.11 -8.14
N ARG A 308 -7.71 -19.04 -9.27
CA ARG A 308 -7.91 -20.00 -10.36
C ARG A 308 -7.40 -21.37 -9.95
#